data_f4be2c6833f33c1d07cfe2c68fbba37e
#
_entry.id   f4be2c6833f33c1d07cfe2c68fbba37e
#
_cell.length_a   1.000
_cell.length_b   1.000
_cell.length_c   1.000
_cell.angle_alpha   90.00
_cell.angle_beta   90.00
_cell.angle_gamma   90.00
#
_symmetry.space_group_name_H-M   'P 1'
#
loop_
_entity.id
_entity.type
_entity.pdbx_description
1 polymer ?
#
loop_
_entity_poly.entity_id
_entity_poly.type
_entity_poly.pdbx_seq_one_letter_code
_entity_poly.pdbx_strand_id
1 'polypeptide(L)'
;VLVKCGIKDGMTLGFHHHFREGDYIVNMVMEEVHKMGIKDITICASSLGKAHDPIVPYIEDGTITNIQSSGVRGKIGEAISAGKLKGLAIMRSHGGRVRAIESGETRIDIAFIGTPTCDDYGNCRGIGGKSDCGVLSYAMVDGDYADKVVAITDCLVPFPNFPAHISMTCLLYTSPSPRDTE
;
A
#
# COMPACT_ATOMS: atom_id res chain seq x y z
N VAL A 1 -10.42 -8.13 -6.09
CA VAL A 1 -10.29 -7.19 -4.97
C VAL A 1 -10.47 -5.77 -5.46
N LEU A 2 -9.66 -5.24 -6.40
CA LEU A 2 -9.69 -3.83 -6.83
C LEU A 2 -11.09 -3.36 -7.28
N VAL A 3 -11.80 -4.18 -8.07
CA VAL A 3 -13.19 -3.88 -8.49
C VAL A 3 -14.12 -3.76 -7.28
N LYS A 4 -14.02 -4.67 -6.31
CA LYS A 4 -14.82 -4.61 -5.08
C LYS A 4 -14.50 -3.37 -4.23
N CYS A 5 -13.24 -2.90 -4.27
CA CYS A 5 -12.83 -1.65 -3.62
C CYS A 5 -13.30 -0.40 -4.40
N GLY A 6 -13.85 -0.58 -5.60
CA GLY A 6 -14.32 0.54 -6.43
C GLY A 6 -13.20 1.44 -6.89
N ILE A 7 -12.03 0.87 -7.22
CA ILE A 7 -10.89 1.65 -7.71
C ILE A 7 -11.25 2.40 -8.98
N LYS A 8 -10.78 3.63 -9.11
CA LYS A 8 -11.02 4.51 -10.26
C LYS A 8 -9.91 5.53 -10.41
N ASP A 9 -9.91 6.25 -11.53
CA ASP A 9 -8.98 7.33 -11.81
C ASP A 9 -8.94 8.38 -10.69
N GLY A 10 -7.78 8.95 -10.45
CA GLY A 10 -7.54 10.01 -9.49
C GLY A 10 -7.42 9.56 -8.03
N MET A 11 -7.55 8.27 -7.73
CA MET A 11 -7.44 7.77 -6.36
C MET A 11 -6.03 7.81 -5.80
N THR A 12 -5.93 7.95 -4.47
CA THR A 12 -4.71 7.79 -3.70
C THR A 12 -4.65 6.40 -3.08
N LEU A 13 -3.60 5.66 -3.41
CA LEU A 13 -3.35 4.32 -2.89
C LEU A 13 -2.23 4.34 -1.86
N GLY A 14 -2.53 3.83 -0.65
CA GLY A 14 -1.59 3.73 0.46
C GLY A 14 -0.81 2.43 0.43
N PHE A 15 0.51 2.51 0.66
CA PHE A 15 1.40 1.34 0.71
C PHE A 15 2.44 1.46 1.81
N HIS A 16 2.95 0.30 2.23
CA HIS A 16 4.04 0.20 3.20
C HIS A 16 5.19 -0.66 2.70
N HIS A 17 6.38 -0.30 3.14
CA HIS A 17 7.64 -0.95 2.74
C HIS A 17 8.29 -1.70 3.92
N HIS A 18 7.54 -2.42 4.74
CA HIS A 18 8.12 -3.15 5.86
C HIS A 18 8.71 -4.52 5.48
N PHE A 19 8.38 -5.07 4.31
CA PHE A 19 9.07 -6.24 3.74
C PHE A 19 10.35 -5.87 2.95
N ARG A 20 10.66 -4.57 2.83
CA ARG A 20 11.88 -4.03 2.20
C ARG A 20 12.03 -4.51 0.74
N GLU A 21 13.20 -5.06 0.37
CA GLU A 21 13.45 -5.50 -1.01
C GLU A 21 12.64 -6.75 -1.42
N GLY A 22 11.96 -7.41 -0.50
CA GLY A 22 10.99 -8.49 -0.76
C GLY A 22 9.55 -8.00 -0.91
N ASP A 23 9.31 -6.70 -0.85
CA ASP A 23 7.97 -6.13 -0.96
C ASP A 23 7.58 -5.90 -2.42
N TYR A 24 6.70 -6.76 -2.93
CA TYR A 24 6.16 -6.67 -4.28
C TYR A 24 4.71 -6.23 -4.34
N ILE A 25 4.11 -5.83 -3.23
CA ILE A 25 2.69 -5.47 -3.16
C ILE A 25 2.38 -4.29 -4.08
N VAL A 26 3.20 -3.24 -4.06
CA VAL A 26 3.06 -2.10 -4.96
C VAL A 26 3.05 -2.55 -6.42
N ASN A 27 3.99 -3.43 -6.79
CA ASN A 27 4.13 -3.91 -8.16
C ASN A 27 2.88 -4.68 -8.62
N MET A 28 2.41 -5.63 -7.79
CA MET A 28 1.23 -6.45 -8.09
C MET A 28 -0.03 -5.59 -8.22
N VAL A 29 -0.24 -4.66 -7.31
CA VAL A 29 -1.41 -3.77 -7.34
C VAL A 29 -1.36 -2.87 -8.58
N MET A 30 -0.21 -2.24 -8.85
CA MET A 30 -0.08 -1.32 -9.97
C MET A 30 -0.12 -2.00 -11.33
N GLU A 31 0.32 -3.25 -11.42
CA GLU A 31 0.14 -4.07 -12.63
C GLU A 31 -1.34 -4.29 -12.95
N GLU A 32 -2.15 -4.65 -11.94
CA GLU A 32 -3.58 -4.85 -12.13
C GLU A 32 -4.32 -3.52 -12.40
N VAL A 33 -3.95 -2.44 -11.73
CA VAL A 33 -4.47 -1.08 -11.99
C VAL A 33 -4.23 -0.69 -13.45
N HIS A 34 -3.02 -0.91 -13.94
CA HIS A 34 -2.67 -0.64 -15.34
C HIS A 34 -3.46 -1.50 -16.32
N LYS A 35 -3.60 -2.84 -16.07
CA LYS A 35 -4.44 -3.74 -16.89
C LYS A 35 -5.91 -3.32 -16.96
N MET A 36 -6.42 -2.70 -15.89
CA MET A 36 -7.78 -2.16 -15.84
C MET A 36 -7.93 -0.84 -16.62
N GLY A 37 -6.84 -0.28 -17.12
CA GLY A 37 -6.84 1.00 -17.84
C GLY A 37 -7.03 2.23 -16.96
N ILE A 38 -6.89 2.08 -15.64
CA ILE A 38 -7.05 3.16 -14.66
C ILE A 38 -5.83 4.07 -14.72
N LYS A 39 -6.06 5.38 -14.60
CA LYS A 39 -5.05 6.43 -14.73
C LYS A 39 -5.11 7.41 -13.56
N ASP A 40 -4.11 8.31 -13.52
CA ASP A 40 -4.04 9.41 -12.56
C ASP A 40 -3.95 8.97 -11.09
N ILE A 41 -3.29 7.85 -10.83
CA ILE A 41 -3.12 7.33 -9.46
C ILE A 41 -2.04 8.13 -8.72
N THR A 42 -2.34 8.45 -7.46
CA THR A 42 -1.36 8.92 -6.48
C THR A 42 -0.90 7.73 -5.63
N ILE A 43 0.41 7.46 -5.61
CA ILE A 43 1.00 6.51 -4.67
C ILE A 43 1.39 7.25 -3.39
N CYS A 44 0.84 6.85 -2.24
CA CYS A 44 1.23 7.31 -0.92
C CYS A 44 1.94 6.19 -0.17
N ALA A 45 3.27 6.16 -0.20
CA ALA A 45 4.07 5.08 0.37
C ALA A 45 5.03 5.56 1.45
N SER A 46 5.32 4.71 2.44
CA SER A 46 6.35 5.02 3.44
C SER A 46 7.73 5.16 2.81
N SER A 47 8.08 4.31 1.84
CA SER A 47 9.23 4.49 0.94
C SER A 47 9.07 3.63 -0.31
N LEU A 48 9.82 4.00 -1.37
CA LEU A 48 9.89 3.23 -2.61
C LEU A 48 11.37 2.93 -2.89
N GLY A 49 11.71 1.66 -2.92
CA GLY A 49 13.06 1.15 -3.15
C GLY A 49 13.22 0.52 -4.54
N LYS A 50 14.39 -0.11 -4.77
CA LYS A 50 14.70 -0.80 -6.04
C LYS A 50 13.72 -1.93 -6.37
N ALA A 51 13.16 -2.60 -5.36
CA ALA A 51 12.15 -3.64 -5.57
C ALA A 51 10.92 -3.13 -6.34
N HIS A 52 10.66 -1.83 -6.29
CA HIS A 52 9.53 -1.17 -6.94
C HIS A 52 9.88 -0.57 -8.33
N ASP A 53 11.11 -0.70 -8.81
CA ASP A 53 11.52 -0.21 -10.14
C ASP A 53 10.59 -0.67 -11.30
N PRO A 54 9.93 -1.85 -11.25
CA PRO A 54 8.98 -2.25 -12.28
C PRO A 54 7.79 -1.31 -12.51
N ILE A 55 7.48 -0.38 -11.58
CA ILE A 55 6.38 0.57 -11.77
C ILE A 55 6.76 1.79 -12.63
N VAL A 56 8.02 1.98 -13.01
CA VAL A 56 8.48 3.12 -13.82
C VAL A 56 7.70 3.30 -15.12
N PRO A 57 7.38 2.25 -15.91
CA PRO A 57 6.55 2.40 -17.10
C PRO A 57 5.16 3.01 -16.81
N TYR A 58 4.61 2.77 -15.62
CA TYR A 58 3.32 3.31 -15.21
C TYR A 58 3.38 4.79 -14.81
N ILE A 59 4.57 5.31 -14.49
CA ILE A 59 4.83 6.75 -14.34
C ILE A 59 4.85 7.38 -15.72
N GLU A 60 5.56 6.77 -16.67
CA GLU A 60 5.75 7.31 -18.02
C GLU A 60 4.43 7.38 -18.81
N ASP A 61 3.56 6.40 -18.65
CA ASP A 61 2.28 6.33 -19.36
C ASP A 61 1.14 7.11 -18.68
N GLY A 62 1.37 7.62 -17.44
CA GLY A 62 0.40 8.39 -16.67
C GLY A 62 -0.63 7.55 -15.91
N THR A 63 -0.37 6.28 -15.71
CA THR A 63 -1.09 5.45 -14.72
C THR A 63 -0.81 5.99 -13.32
N ILE A 64 0.47 6.32 -13.04
CA ILE A 64 0.90 7.00 -11.81
C ILE A 64 1.27 8.44 -12.17
N THR A 65 0.58 9.41 -11.57
CA THR A 65 0.84 10.83 -11.82
C THR A 65 1.44 11.54 -10.62
N ASN A 66 1.19 11.06 -9.40
CA ASN A 66 1.71 11.66 -8.19
C ASN A 66 2.34 10.61 -7.27
N ILE A 67 3.35 11.02 -6.52
CA ILE A 67 4.00 10.18 -5.51
C ILE A 67 4.17 11.00 -4.23
N GLN A 68 3.69 10.47 -3.11
CA GLN A 68 3.92 10.98 -1.76
C GLN A 68 4.69 9.93 -0.97
N SER A 69 5.88 10.27 -0.50
CA SER A 69 6.76 9.29 0.15
C SER A 69 7.71 9.96 1.14
N SER A 70 8.30 9.19 2.04
CA SER A 70 9.42 9.66 2.85
C SER A 70 10.80 9.37 2.21
N GLY A 71 10.81 8.62 1.12
CA GLY A 71 12.03 8.37 0.36
C GLY A 71 11.75 7.57 -0.91
N VAL A 72 12.43 7.97 -1.97
CA VAL A 72 12.36 7.29 -3.27
C VAL A 72 13.77 7.01 -3.76
N ARG A 73 14.02 5.80 -4.25
CA ARG A 73 15.33 5.32 -4.68
C ARG A 73 15.21 4.58 -6.01
N GLY A 74 16.35 4.21 -6.60
CA GLY A 74 16.41 3.43 -7.83
C GLY A 74 15.86 4.19 -9.03
N LYS A 75 15.36 3.46 -10.01
CA LYS A 75 14.87 4.01 -11.28
C LYS A 75 13.66 4.92 -11.11
N ILE A 76 12.86 4.73 -10.04
CA ILE A 76 11.74 5.62 -9.73
C ILE A 76 12.27 7.02 -9.40
N GLY A 77 13.30 7.11 -8.55
CA GLY A 77 13.95 8.38 -8.21
C GLY A 77 14.57 9.06 -9.44
N GLU A 78 15.20 8.28 -10.32
CA GLU A 78 15.74 8.77 -11.60
C GLU A 78 14.62 9.31 -12.51
N ALA A 79 13.50 8.59 -12.64
CA ALA A 79 12.37 9.00 -13.45
C ALA A 79 11.74 10.31 -12.93
N ILE A 80 11.58 10.47 -11.63
CA ILE A 80 11.09 11.70 -11.01
C ILE A 80 12.06 12.85 -11.27
N SER A 81 13.36 12.64 -11.04
CA SER A 81 14.40 13.64 -11.26
C SER A 81 14.52 14.07 -12.72
N ALA A 82 14.23 13.16 -13.65
CA ALA A 82 14.18 13.42 -15.08
C ALA A 82 12.85 14.10 -15.54
N GLY A 83 11.94 14.44 -14.62
CA GLY A 83 10.68 15.09 -14.94
C GLY A 83 9.64 14.20 -15.64
N LYS A 84 9.74 12.87 -15.52
CA LYS A 84 8.80 11.94 -16.15
C LYS A 84 7.47 11.83 -15.40
N LEU A 85 7.43 12.21 -14.12
CA LEU A 85 6.19 12.25 -13.33
C LEU A 85 5.37 13.44 -13.77
N LYS A 86 4.12 13.23 -14.18
CA LYS A 86 3.24 14.28 -14.72
C LYS A 86 2.73 15.27 -13.67
N GLY A 87 2.62 14.83 -12.42
CA GLY A 87 2.15 15.63 -11.29
C GLY A 87 3.26 15.90 -10.28
N LEU A 88 2.97 15.74 -9.00
CA LEU A 88 3.84 16.12 -7.91
C LEU A 88 4.52 14.94 -7.23
N ALA A 89 5.79 15.10 -6.92
CA ALA A 89 6.50 14.26 -5.94
C ALA A 89 6.60 15.02 -4.62
N ILE A 90 5.86 14.57 -3.61
CA ILE A 90 5.85 15.21 -2.28
C ILE A 90 6.66 14.34 -1.33
N MET A 91 7.78 14.88 -0.85
CA MET A 91 8.64 14.20 0.13
C MET A 91 8.33 14.69 1.53
N ARG A 92 8.02 13.76 2.44
CA ARG A 92 7.79 14.03 3.85
C ARG A 92 8.66 13.12 4.71
N SER A 93 9.00 13.57 5.92
CA SER A 93 9.54 12.64 6.92
C SER A 93 8.48 11.57 7.27
N HIS A 94 8.90 10.48 7.92
CA HIS A 94 7.96 9.45 8.37
C HIS A 94 6.84 10.04 9.26
N GLY A 95 7.21 10.82 10.28
CA GLY A 95 6.22 11.51 11.13
C GLY A 95 5.41 12.58 10.38
N GLY A 96 6.01 13.25 9.40
CA GLY A 96 5.31 14.20 8.53
C GLY A 96 4.25 13.54 7.65
N ARG A 97 4.48 12.29 7.21
CA ARG A 97 3.47 11.50 6.48
C ARG A 97 2.30 11.14 7.40
N VAL A 98 2.59 10.64 8.61
CA VAL A 98 1.56 10.33 9.61
C VAL A 98 0.70 11.57 9.88
N ARG A 99 1.33 12.70 10.23
CA ARG A 99 0.63 13.97 10.47
C ARG A 99 -0.26 14.38 9.29
N ALA A 100 0.25 14.26 8.06
CA ALA A 100 -0.50 14.66 6.87
C ALA A 100 -1.76 13.81 6.65
N ILE A 101 -1.72 12.53 7.00
CA ILE A 101 -2.87 11.62 6.93
C ILE A 101 -3.85 11.95 8.07
N GLU A 102 -3.39 12.03 9.30
CA GLU A 102 -4.23 12.33 10.47
C GLU A 102 -4.93 13.70 10.38
N SER A 103 -4.25 14.69 9.79
CA SER A 103 -4.83 16.03 9.60
C SER A 103 -5.75 16.15 8.39
N GLY A 104 -5.87 15.10 7.57
CA GLY A 104 -6.64 15.13 6.33
C GLY A 104 -5.95 15.87 5.16
N GLU A 105 -4.70 16.32 5.34
CA GLU A 105 -3.90 16.91 4.25
C GLU A 105 -3.63 15.88 3.13
N THR A 106 -3.47 14.62 3.51
CA THR A 106 -3.37 13.48 2.59
C THR A 106 -4.49 12.50 2.90
N ARG A 107 -5.45 12.36 1.98
CA ARG A 107 -6.47 11.32 2.05
C ARG A 107 -5.99 10.08 1.33
N ILE A 108 -6.24 8.91 1.89
CA ILE A 108 -5.98 7.61 1.27
C ILE A 108 -7.32 6.96 0.96
N ASP A 109 -7.59 6.70 -0.31
CA ASP A 109 -8.83 6.05 -0.73
C ASP A 109 -8.79 4.55 -0.47
N ILE A 110 -7.64 3.90 -0.75
CA ILE A 110 -7.45 2.47 -0.51
C ILE A 110 -6.05 2.26 0.05
N ALA A 111 -5.94 1.67 1.24
CA ALA A 111 -4.66 1.22 1.81
C ALA A 111 -4.46 -0.28 1.56
N PHE A 112 -3.28 -0.64 1.05
CA PHE A 112 -2.85 -2.02 0.88
C PHE A 112 -1.79 -2.34 1.95
N ILE A 113 -2.16 -3.21 2.89
CA ILE A 113 -1.32 -3.54 4.03
C ILE A 113 -0.86 -5.00 3.91
N GLY A 114 0.40 -5.20 3.53
CA GLY A 114 1.05 -6.50 3.62
C GLY A 114 1.30 -6.85 5.09
N THR A 115 0.98 -8.06 5.49
CA THR A 115 1.16 -8.51 6.87
C THR A 115 1.55 -9.98 6.93
N PRO A 116 2.49 -10.37 7.81
CA PRO A 116 2.85 -11.77 8.00
C PRO A 116 1.70 -12.67 8.40
N THR A 117 0.78 -12.17 9.24
CA THR A 117 -0.47 -12.88 9.61
C THR A 117 -1.64 -11.91 9.68
N CYS A 118 -2.82 -12.41 9.32
CA CYS A 118 -4.08 -11.70 9.47
C CYS A 118 -5.18 -12.72 9.78
N ASP A 119 -6.21 -12.33 10.53
CA ASP A 119 -7.43 -13.11 10.63
C ASP A 119 -8.53 -12.58 9.69
N ASP A 120 -9.65 -13.27 9.61
CA ASP A 120 -10.79 -12.93 8.75
C ASP A 120 -11.52 -11.64 9.18
N TYR A 121 -11.23 -11.13 10.38
CA TYR A 121 -11.69 -9.83 10.87
C TYR A 121 -10.70 -8.70 10.60
N GLY A 122 -9.53 -9.00 9.99
CA GLY A 122 -8.53 -8.01 9.64
C GLY A 122 -7.57 -7.62 10.76
N ASN A 123 -7.48 -8.41 11.82
CA ASN A 123 -6.48 -8.20 12.86
C ASN A 123 -5.11 -8.63 12.35
N CYS A 124 -4.25 -7.65 12.04
CA CYS A 124 -2.95 -7.87 11.43
C CYS A 124 -1.85 -7.92 12.47
N ARG A 125 -0.89 -8.85 12.29
CA ARG A 125 0.34 -8.92 13.09
C ARG A 125 1.56 -9.00 12.18
N GLY A 126 2.62 -8.33 12.58
CA GLY A 126 3.90 -8.39 11.91
C GLY A 126 4.76 -9.60 12.24
N ILE A 127 4.19 -10.59 12.95
CA ILE A 127 4.87 -11.82 13.40
C ILE A 127 3.95 -13.02 13.28
N GLY A 128 4.56 -14.22 13.30
CA GLY A 128 3.84 -15.50 13.31
C GLY A 128 3.56 -16.05 11.91
N GLY A 129 4.09 -15.45 10.87
CA GLY A 129 3.99 -15.88 9.48
C GLY A 129 5.34 -16.35 8.92
N LYS A 130 5.40 -16.48 7.58
CA LYS A 130 6.63 -16.86 6.88
C LYS A 130 7.62 -15.70 6.74
N SER A 131 7.14 -14.46 6.77
CA SER A 131 7.91 -13.25 6.52
C SER A 131 7.72 -12.25 7.65
N ASP A 132 8.13 -12.63 8.86
CA ASP A 132 8.03 -11.77 10.02
C ASP A 132 8.80 -10.46 9.81
N CYS A 133 8.13 -9.34 10.02
CA CYS A 133 8.69 -8.00 9.83
C CYS A 133 8.71 -7.17 11.13
N GLY A 134 8.19 -7.71 12.22
CA GLY A 134 8.05 -7.02 13.50
C GLY A 134 6.85 -6.08 13.52
N VAL A 135 6.99 -4.92 14.12
CA VAL A 135 5.90 -3.96 14.26
C VAL A 135 5.46 -3.42 12.91
N LEU A 136 4.16 -3.37 12.64
CA LEU A 136 3.58 -2.81 11.40
C LEU A 136 3.66 -1.28 11.31
N SER A 137 4.02 -0.62 12.43
CA SER A 137 4.43 0.78 12.50
C SER A 137 3.49 1.73 11.73
N TYR A 138 4.02 2.40 10.71
CA TYR A 138 3.28 3.43 9.93
C TYR A 138 2.08 2.89 9.13
N ALA A 139 1.95 1.56 8.97
CA ALA A 139 0.76 0.95 8.40
C ALA A 139 -0.48 1.18 9.28
N MET A 140 -0.29 1.44 10.58
CA MET A 140 -1.38 1.72 11.51
C MET A 140 -2.18 2.94 11.08
N VAL A 141 -1.53 4.04 10.75
CA VAL A 141 -2.22 5.27 10.33
C VAL A 141 -2.99 5.07 9.02
N ASP A 142 -2.47 4.28 8.10
CA ASP A 142 -3.20 3.96 6.89
C ASP A 142 -4.42 3.09 7.19
N GLY A 143 -4.28 2.13 8.13
CA GLY A 143 -5.39 1.31 8.61
C GLY A 143 -6.50 2.12 9.27
N ASP A 144 -6.14 3.15 10.03
CA ASP A 144 -7.07 3.96 10.81
C ASP A 144 -7.77 5.04 9.97
N TYR A 145 -7.11 5.58 8.93
CA TYR A 145 -7.57 6.77 8.21
C TYR A 145 -7.89 6.55 6.73
N ALA A 146 -7.55 5.41 6.12
CA ALA A 146 -7.97 5.14 4.76
C ALA A 146 -9.47 4.86 4.66
N ASP A 147 -10.08 5.26 3.55
CA ASP A 147 -11.51 4.97 3.31
C ASP A 147 -11.77 3.46 3.20
N LYS A 148 -10.80 2.72 2.67
CA LYS A 148 -10.84 1.26 2.56
C LYS A 148 -9.46 0.67 2.84
N VAL A 149 -9.46 -0.50 3.47
CA VAL A 149 -8.23 -1.23 3.78
C VAL A 149 -8.28 -2.63 3.18
N VAL A 150 -7.20 -3.02 2.54
CA VAL A 150 -6.98 -4.37 2.02
C VAL A 150 -5.78 -4.98 2.74
N ALA A 151 -6.04 -5.91 3.64
CA ALA A 151 -4.98 -6.71 4.26
C ALA A 151 -4.54 -7.81 3.27
N ILE A 152 -3.23 -7.93 3.06
CA ILE A 152 -2.63 -8.92 2.16
C ILE A 152 -1.71 -9.81 2.99
N THR A 153 -2.04 -11.09 3.04
CA THR A 153 -1.27 -12.09 3.79
C THR A 153 -1.23 -13.44 3.06
N ASP A 154 -0.17 -14.18 3.26
CA ASP A 154 -0.05 -15.58 2.86
C ASP A 154 -0.27 -16.55 4.04
N CYS A 155 -0.70 -16.01 5.20
CA CYS A 155 -0.95 -16.75 6.42
C CYS A 155 -2.21 -16.23 7.12
N LEU A 156 -3.37 -16.69 6.63
CA LEU A 156 -4.63 -16.46 7.32
C LEU A 156 -4.70 -17.35 8.56
N VAL A 157 -4.97 -16.76 9.71
CA VAL A 157 -5.05 -17.44 11.00
C VAL A 157 -6.45 -17.32 11.59
N PRO A 158 -6.89 -18.24 12.48
CA PRO A 158 -8.16 -18.11 13.16
C PRO A 158 -8.27 -16.83 14.01
N PHE A 159 -9.46 -16.27 14.07
CA PHE A 159 -9.77 -15.20 15.03
C PHE A 159 -9.71 -15.73 16.49
N PRO A 160 -9.15 -14.96 17.43
CA PRO A 160 -8.52 -13.66 17.28
C PRO A 160 -7.00 -13.78 17.02
N ASN A 161 -6.50 -13.04 16.04
CA ASN A 161 -5.05 -12.87 15.82
C ASN A 161 -4.50 -11.84 16.83
N PHE A 162 -4.34 -12.25 18.06
CA PHE A 162 -4.06 -11.34 19.18
C PHE A 162 -2.70 -11.63 19.85
N PRO A 163 -2.01 -10.59 20.39
CA PRO A 163 -2.30 -9.18 20.28
C PRO A 163 -2.08 -8.65 18.86
N ALA A 164 -3.07 -7.98 18.30
CA ALA A 164 -2.97 -7.38 16.97
C ALA A 164 -2.10 -6.12 17.01
N HIS A 165 -1.30 -5.91 15.96
CA HIS A 165 -0.59 -4.64 15.73
C HIS A 165 -1.51 -3.62 15.06
N ILE A 166 -2.41 -4.09 14.20
CA ILE A 166 -3.52 -3.32 13.64
C ILE A 166 -4.77 -4.15 13.92
N SER A 167 -5.72 -3.56 14.64
CA SER A 167 -7.02 -4.14 14.92
C SER A 167 -8.06 -3.37 14.13
N MET A 168 -8.68 -4.03 13.17
CA MET A 168 -9.56 -3.37 12.21
C MET A 168 -11.01 -3.51 12.64
N THR A 169 -11.60 -2.42 13.06
CA THR A 169 -13.06 -2.32 13.26
C THR A 169 -13.80 -2.00 11.98
N CYS A 170 -13.10 -1.58 10.93
CA CYS A 170 -13.65 -1.10 9.67
C CYS A 170 -13.08 -1.81 8.44
N LEU A 171 -12.57 -3.04 8.57
CA LEU A 171 -12.07 -3.78 7.43
C LEU A 171 -13.21 -4.13 6.48
N LEU A 172 -13.12 -3.64 5.24
CA LEU A 172 -14.13 -3.93 4.22
C LEU A 172 -13.80 -5.18 3.40
N TYR A 173 -12.50 -5.54 3.29
CA TYR A 173 -12.10 -6.70 2.51
C TYR A 173 -10.77 -7.28 3.00
N THR A 174 -10.73 -8.59 3.23
CA THR A 174 -9.50 -9.37 3.15
C THR A 174 -9.29 -9.79 1.70
N SER A 175 -8.04 -9.85 1.24
CA SER A 175 -7.76 -10.55 -0.02
C SER A 175 -8.15 -12.02 0.16
N PRO A 176 -8.94 -12.60 -0.77
CA PRO A 176 -9.26 -14.02 -0.67
C PRO A 176 -7.95 -14.81 -0.68
N SER A 177 -7.84 -15.73 0.27
CA SER A 177 -6.82 -16.78 0.21
C SER A 177 -6.97 -17.54 -1.12
N PRO A 178 -5.89 -18.07 -1.72
CA PRO A 178 -6.00 -18.99 -2.85
C PRO A 178 -6.96 -20.17 -2.63
N ARG A 179 -7.36 -20.41 -1.36
CA ARG A 179 -8.35 -21.45 -0.99
C ARG A 179 -9.81 -21.01 -1.17
N ASP A 180 -10.07 -19.70 -1.35
CA ASP A 180 -11.43 -19.18 -1.53
C ASP A 180 -11.87 -19.18 -3.01
N THR A 181 -11.07 -19.79 -3.88
CA THR A 181 -11.33 -19.91 -5.33
C THR A 181 -11.66 -21.34 -5.77
N GLU A 182 -11.94 -22.26 -4.85
CA GLU A 182 -12.47 -23.59 -5.11
C GLU A 182 -13.99 -23.68 -4.95
#